data_7590035c4526b480c8d9b41fdac38f2e
#
_entry.id   7590035c4526b480c8d9b41fdac38f2e
#
_cell.length_a   1.000
_cell.length_b   1.000
_cell.length_c   1.000
_cell.angle_alpha   90.00
_cell.angle_beta   90.00
_cell.angle_gamma   90.00
#
_symmetry.space_group_name_H-M   'P 1'
#
loop_
_entity.id
_entity.type
_entity.pdbx_description
1 polymer ?
#
loop_
_entity_poly.entity_id
_entity_poly.type
_entity_poly.pdbx_seq_one_letter_code
_entity_poly.pdbx_strand_id
1 'polypeptide(L)'
;MSALEPGTELPTQRYAVRRADLIRYAGASGDFNPIHWSDRVATSVGLPGVIAHGMYTLALAARGLDTWAGGPGHVVELGAKFSRPVVVPDDDRGIDVVVRGTVKEVTDEGVKVALEVTCNGEKVLGMPRAVLRG
;
A
#
# COMPACT_ATOMS: atom_id res chain seq x y z
N MET A 1 -2.44 4.66 -20.63
CA MET A 1 -3.47 5.32 -19.79
C MET A 1 -4.45 6.19 -20.59
N SER A 2 -4.14 6.49 -21.83
CA SER A 2 -4.94 7.42 -22.65
C SER A 2 -6.41 7.02 -22.87
N ALA A 3 -6.75 5.75 -22.68
CA ALA A 3 -8.12 5.26 -22.83
C ALA A 3 -8.94 5.28 -21.54
N LEU A 4 -8.40 5.78 -20.44
CA LEU A 4 -9.09 5.78 -19.15
C LEU A 4 -10.05 6.96 -19.05
N GLU A 5 -11.27 6.67 -18.63
CA GLU A 5 -12.32 7.65 -18.41
C GLU A 5 -12.70 7.69 -16.95
N PRO A 6 -13.18 8.85 -16.44
CA PRO A 6 -13.70 8.94 -15.08
C PRO A 6 -14.75 7.85 -14.81
N GLY A 7 -14.67 7.21 -13.66
CA GLY A 7 -15.54 6.11 -13.28
C GLY A 7 -15.02 4.73 -13.66
N THR A 8 -13.95 4.64 -14.44
CA THR A 8 -13.34 3.34 -14.77
C THR A 8 -12.76 2.69 -13.52
N GLU A 9 -13.21 1.47 -13.23
CA GLU A 9 -12.63 0.68 -12.15
C GLU A 9 -11.38 -0.04 -12.66
N LEU A 10 -10.28 0.15 -11.95
CA LEU A 10 -9.02 -0.51 -12.26
C LEU A 10 -9.00 -1.91 -11.65
N PRO A 11 -8.32 -2.88 -12.27
CA PRO A 11 -8.27 -4.24 -11.72
C PRO A 11 -7.72 -4.27 -10.30
N THR A 12 -8.43 -4.94 -9.40
CA THR A 12 -8.00 -5.09 -8.01
C THR A 12 -6.66 -5.82 -7.93
N GLN A 13 -5.73 -5.30 -7.15
CA GLN A 13 -4.44 -5.91 -6.88
C GLN A 13 -4.41 -6.44 -5.45
N ARG A 14 -3.86 -7.64 -5.28
CA ARG A 14 -3.69 -8.27 -3.97
C ARG A 14 -2.23 -8.60 -3.75
N TYR A 15 -1.70 -8.21 -2.60
CA TYR A 15 -0.30 -8.45 -2.24
C TYR A 15 -0.24 -9.16 -0.90
N ALA A 16 0.29 -10.38 -0.89
CA ALA A 16 0.54 -11.09 0.36
C ALA A 16 1.75 -10.46 1.07
N VAL A 17 1.56 -10.11 2.34
CA VAL A 17 2.61 -9.55 3.19
C VAL A 17 2.95 -10.58 4.27
N ARG A 18 4.20 -11.02 4.30
CA ARG A 18 4.70 -12.02 5.23
C ARG A 18 5.76 -11.42 6.13
N ARG A 19 6.05 -12.09 7.25
CA ARG A 19 7.12 -11.66 8.15
C ARG A 19 8.47 -11.51 7.44
N ALA A 20 8.78 -12.44 6.52
CA ALA A 20 10.01 -12.37 5.73
C ALA A 20 10.11 -11.10 4.90
N ASP A 21 8.99 -10.59 4.38
CA ASP A 21 8.96 -9.35 3.60
C ASP A 21 9.35 -8.15 4.48
N LEU A 22 8.88 -8.12 5.72
CA LEU A 22 9.20 -7.04 6.65
C LEU A 22 10.68 -7.05 7.02
N ILE A 23 11.29 -8.23 7.16
CA ILE A 23 12.72 -8.36 7.42
C ILE A 23 13.53 -7.84 6.23
N ARG A 24 13.13 -8.19 5.02
CA ARG A 24 13.79 -7.67 3.81
C ARG A 24 13.67 -6.16 3.70
N TYR A 25 12.47 -5.65 3.98
CA TYR A 25 12.22 -4.21 3.91
C TYR A 25 13.04 -3.46 4.97
N ALA A 26 13.14 -4.00 6.18
CA ALA A 26 13.98 -3.43 7.25
C ALA A 26 15.44 -3.31 6.77
N GLY A 27 15.95 -4.36 6.13
CA GLY A 27 17.30 -4.36 5.58
C GLY A 27 17.49 -3.35 4.45
N ALA A 28 16.49 -3.20 3.58
CA ALA A 28 16.57 -2.27 2.45
C ALA A 28 16.40 -0.80 2.87
N SER A 29 15.49 -0.54 3.82
CA SER A 29 15.16 0.83 4.26
C SER A 29 16.03 1.35 5.39
N GLY A 30 16.65 0.46 6.16
CA GLY A 30 17.36 0.81 7.39
C GLY A 30 16.42 1.02 8.58
N ASP A 31 15.14 0.76 8.43
CA ASP A 31 14.17 0.87 9.52
C ASP A 31 14.06 -0.46 10.27
N PHE A 32 14.84 -0.60 11.31
CA PHE A 32 14.90 -1.80 12.17
C PHE A 32 14.08 -1.66 13.45
N ASN A 33 13.07 -0.78 13.48
CA ASN A 33 12.22 -0.65 14.65
C ASN A 33 11.62 -2.01 15.00
N PRO A 34 11.80 -2.49 16.24
CA PRO A 34 11.39 -3.85 16.65
C PRO A 34 9.89 -4.13 16.52
N ILE A 35 9.04 -3.12 16.40
CA ILE A 35 7.60 -3.35 16.17
C ILE A 35 7.32 -4.05 14.82
N HIS A 36 8.31 -4.08 13.94
CA HIS A 36 8.21 -4.71 12.64
C HIS A 36 8.80 -6.13 12.58
N TRP A 37 9.33 -6.64 13.70
CA TRP A 37 9.90 -7.99 13.73
C TRP A 37 9.80 -8.70 15.09
N SER A 38 9.36 -8.03 16.15
CA SER A 38 9.25 -8.63 17.49
C SER A 38 7.82 -8.47 18.01
N ASP A 39 7.09 -9.58 18.13
CA ASP A 39 5.77 -9.57 18.75
C ASP A 39 5.81 -9.09 20.20
N ARG A 40 6.84 -9.51 20.94
CA ARG A 40 7.03 -9.09 22.33
C ARG A 40 7.10 -7.56 22.45
N VAL A 41 7.89 -6.92 21.59
CA VAL A 41 8.02 -5.46 21.61
C VAL A 41 6.75 -4.80 21.11
N ALA A 42 6.17 -5.29 20.00
CA ALA A 42 4.94 -4.73 19.44
C ALA A 42 3.81 -4.74 20.47
N THR A 43 3.60 -5.87 21.15
CA THR A 43 2.56 -5.97 22.18
C THR A 43 2.86 -5.11 23.40
N SER A 44 4.12 -4.95 23.77
CA SER A 44 4.50 -4.10 24.90
C SER A 44 4.15 -2.63 24.70
N VAL A 45 4.04 -2.17 23.47
CA VAL A 45 3.65 -0.78 23.14
C VAL A 45 2.18 -0.66 22.71
N GLY A 46 1.38 -1.71 22.93
CA GLY A 46 -0.07 -1.67 22.72
C GLY A 46 -0.54 -2.11 21.35
N LEU A 47 0.34 -2.68 20.51
CA LEU A 47 -0.06 -3.23 19.22
C LEU A 47 -0.53 -4.68 19.36
N PRO A 48 -1.41 -5.17 18.47
CA PRO A 48 -1.86 -6.57 18.53
C PRO A 48 -0.77 -7.59 18.23
N GLY A 49 0.30 -7.17 17.55
CA GLY A 49 1.41 -7.99 17.12
C GLY A 49 2.30 -7.17 16.20
N VAL A 50 3.23 -7.84 15.52
CA VAL A 50 4.11 -7.20 14.55
C VAL A 50 3.28 -6.56 13.43
N ILE A 51 3.65 -5.34 13.08
CA ILE A 51 3.00 -4.58 12.01
C ILE A 51 3.96 -4.30 10.86
N ALA A 52 3.41 -4.17 9.66
CA ALA A 52 4.18 -3.73 8.50
C ALA A 52 4.62 -2.27 8.67
N HIS A 53 5.76 -1.93 8.08
CA HIS A 53 6.19 -0.54 7.96
C HIS A 53 5.14 0.22 7.15
N GLY A 54 4.75 1.42 7.60
CA GLY A 54 3.80 2.23 6.86
C GLY A 54 4.27 2.50 5.44
N MET A 55 5.55 2.82 5.27
CA MET A 55 6.13 3.05 3.95
C MET A 55 6.12 1.80 3.06
N TYR A 56 6.18 0.60 3.64
CA TYR A 56 6.02 -0.63 2.88
C TYR A 56 4.61 -0.75 2.30
N THR A 57 3.60 -0.45 3.11
CA THR A 57 2.20 -0.43 2.66
C THR A 57 2.00 0.59 1.55
N LEU A 58 2.58 1.79 1.68
CA LEU A 58 2.52 2.81 0.65
C LEU A 58 3.22 2.33 -0.64
N ALA A 59 4.33 1.60 -0.51
CA ALA A 59 5.02 1.02 -1.66
C ALA A 59 4.16 -0.01 -2.40
N LEU A 60 3.32 -0.76 -1.70
CA LEU A 60 2.38 -1.68 -2.34
C LEU A 60 1.34 -0.91 -3.16
N ALA A 61 0.87 0.22 -2.66
CA ALA A 61 -0.01 1.11 -3.42
C ALA A 61 0.68 1.64 -4.67
N ALA A 62 1.95 2.04 -4.56
CA ALA A 62 2.75 2.47 -5.71
C ALA A 62 2.90 1.35 -6.75
N ARG A 63 3.11 0.12 -6.29
CA ARG A 63 3.19 -1.05 -7.16
C ARG A 63 1.89 -1.28 -7.92
N GLY A 64 0.75 -1.10 -7.24
CA GLY A 64 -0.56 -1.18 -7.88
C GLY A 64 -0.72 -0.14 -8.98
N LEU A 65 -0.33 1.10 -8.69
CA LEU A 65 -0.36 2.19 -9.67
C LEU A 65 0.52 1.89 -10.88
N ASP A 66 1.74 1.40 -10.65
CA ASP A 66 2.65 1.02 -11.74
C ASP A 66 2.04 -0.07 -12.61
N THR A 67 1.41 -1.08 -12.00
CA THR A 67 0.74 -2.15 -12.72
C THR A 67 -0.38 -1.61 -13.62
N TRP A 68 -1.22 -0.72 -13.08
CA TRP A 68 -2.30 -0.12 -13.85
C TRP A 68 -1.78 0.77 -14.98
N ALA A 69 -0.66 1.43 -14.77
CA ALA A 69 -0.04 2.32 -15.76
C ALA A 69 0.75 1.56 -16.84
N GLY A 70 0.93 0.26 -16.68
CA GLY A 70 1.70 -0.56 -17.63
C GLY A 70 3.19 -0.56 -17.39
N GLY A 71 3.66 -0.05 -16.27
CA GLY A 71 5.08 -0.04 -15.88
C GLY A 71 5.42 1.17 -15.02
N PRO A 72 6.69 1.24 -14.57
CA PRO A 72 7.15 2.35 -13.74
C PRO A 72 7.29 3.65 -14.52
N GLY A 73 7.43 4.75 -13.79
CA GLY A 73 7.70 6.07 -14.37
C GLY A 73 6.47 6.92 -14.64
N HIS A 74 5.28 6.44 -14.28
CA HIS A 74 4.02 7.14 -14.52
C HIS A 74 3.41 7.81 -13.28
N VAL A 75 3.87 7.47 -12.08
CA VAL A 75 3.35 8.06 -10.85
C VAL A 75 3.89 9.47 -10.69
N VAL A 76 3.00 10.44 -10.72
CA VAL A 76 3.35 11.86 -10.55
C VAL A 76 3.25 12.27 -9.09
N GLU A 77 2.23 11.78 -8.40
CA GLU A 77 1.99 12.09 -7.00
C GLU A 77 1.43 10.85 -6.31
N LEU A 78 1.94 10.56 -5.13
CA LEU A 78 1.41 9.54 -4.25
C LEU A 78 1.64 9.95 -2.81
N GLY A 79 0.57 10.03 -2.04
CA GLY A 79 0.62 10.35 -0.62
C GLY A 79 -0.59 9.80 0.09
N ALA A 80 -0.45 9.59 1.38
CA ALA A 80 -1.54 9.11 2.23
C ALA A 80 -1.19 9.32 3.70
N LYS A 81 -2.21 9.17 4.55
CA LYS A 81 -2.02 9.05 6.00
C LYS A 81 -2.09 7.58 6.38
N PHE A 82 -1.30 7.16 7.34
CA PHE A 82 -1.38 5.80 7.88
C PHE A 82 -2.52 5.77 8.92
N SER A 83 -3.63 5.12 8.56
CA SER A 83 -4.83 5.15 9.39
C SER A 83 -4.95 3.96 10.33
N ARG A 84 -4.54 2.77 9.89
CA ARG A 84 -4.54 1.54 10.69
C ARG A 84 -3.31 0.71 10.39
N PRO A 85 -2.76 0.01 11.40
CA PRO A 85 -1.62 -0.87 11.16
C PRO A 85 -2.03 -2.10 10.36
N VAL A 86 -1.11 -2.60 9.55
CA VAL A 86 -1.22 -3.90 8.91
C VAL A 86 -0.57 -4.92 9.83
N VAL A 87 -1.36 -5.70 10.55
CA VAL A 87 -0.86 -6.71 11.49
C VAL A 87 -0.50 -7.97 10.70
N VAL A 88 0.77 -8.37 10.75
CA VAL A 88 1.28 -9.49 9.96
C VAL A 88 1.45 -10.71 10.85
N PRO A 89 0.70 -11.80 10.60
CA PRO A 89 0.82 -13.00 11.42
C PRO A 89 2.16 -13.70 11.23
N ASP A 90 2.60 -14.41 12.27
CA ASP A 90 3.82 -15.21 12.22
C ASP A 90 3.51 -16.59 11.61
N ASP A 91 3.33 -16.60 10.30
CA ASP A 91 3.09 -17.82 9.52
C ASP A 91 3.65 -17.65 8.11
N ASP A 92 3.57 -18.70 7.30
CA ASP A 92 4.10 -18.68 5.93
C ASP A 92 3.12 -18.11 4.91
N ARG A 93 1.86 -17.90 5.31
CA ARG A 93 0.81 -17.36 4.44
C ARG A 93 0.81 -15.84 4.42
N GLY A 94 1.01 -15.20 5.58
CA GLY A 94 0.93 -13.76 5.72
C GLY A 94 -0.51 -13.24 5.70
N ILE A 95 -0.64 -11.98 5.30
CA ILE A 95 -1.93 -11.31 5.19
C ILE A 95 -1.98 -10.55 3.87
N ASP A 96 -3.17 -10.47 3.28
CA ASP A 96 -3.34 -9.75 2.02
C ASP A 96 -3.61 -8.27 2.25
N VAL A 97 -2.86 -7.44 1.55
CA VAL A 97 -3.16 -6.02 1.36
C VAL A 97 -3.79 -5.88 -0.02
N VAL A 98 -4.98 -5.30 -0.05
CA VAL A 98 -5.78 -5.17 -1.27
C VAL A 98 -5.75 -3.73 -1.73
N VAL A 99 -5.34 -3.52 -2.98
CA VAL A 99 -5.26 -2.19 -3.59
C VAL A 99 -6.31 -2.08 -4.68
N ARG A 100 -7.24 -1.14 -4.48
CA ARG A 100 -8.30 -0.83 -5.45
C ARG A 100 -8.15 0.59 -5.93
N GLY A 101 -8.56 0.82 -7.16
CA GLY A 101 -8.53 2.16 -7.72
C GLY A 101 -9.67 2.38 -8.71
N THR A 102 -10.15 3.61 -8.73
CA THR A 102 -11.13 4.08 -9.70
C THR A 102 -10.60 5.37 -10.30
N VAL A 103 -10.70 5.52 -11.61
CA VAL A 103 -10.33 6.78 -12.25
C VAL A 103 -11.33 7.85 -11.81
N LYS A 104 -10.84 8.86 -11.13
CA LYS A 104 -11.65 9.93 -10.57
C LYS A 104 -11.81 11.08 -11.55
N GLU A 105 -10.70 11.49 -12.15
CA GLU A 105 -10.66 12.68 -13.01
C GLU A 105 -9.47 12.56 -13.95
N VAL A 106 -9.65 13.05 -15.17
CA VAL A 106 -8.57 13.17 -16.17
C VAL A 106 -8.42 14.65 -16.49
N THR A 107 -7.25 15.20 -16.21
CA THR A 107 -6.93 16.62 -16.45
C THR A 107 -5.63 16.74 -17.23
N ASP A 108 -5.25 17.97 -17.57
CA ASP A 108 -3.95 18.25 -18.19
C ASP A 108 -2.77 17.85 -17.30
N GLU A 109 -2.99 17.81 -15.98
CA GLU A 109 -1.98 17.43 -15.00
C GLU A 109 -1.80 15.92 -14.90
N GLY A 110 -2.76 15.13 -15.37
CA GLY A 110 -2.70 13.68 -15.35
C GLY A 110 -4.02 13.02 -15.01
N VAL A 111 -3.92 11.74 -14.63
CA VAL A 111 -5.07 10.91 -14.26
C VAL A 111 -5.10 10.80 -12.74
N LYS A 112 -6.12 11.38 -12.12
CA LYS A 112 -6.34 11.24 -10.68
C LYS A 112 -7.05 9.92 -10.40
N VAL A 113 -6.48 9.13 -9.52
CA VAL A 113 -7.01 7.82 -9.12
C VAL A 113 -7.53 7.91 -7.70
N ALA A 114 -8.80 7.53 -7.52
CA ALA A 114 -9.36 7.31 -6.19
C ALA A 114 -8.85 5.96 -5.70
N LEU A 115 -7.86 6.00 -4.80
CA LEU A 115 -7.14 4.84 -4.32
C LEU A 115 -7.74 4.36 -3.00
N GLU A 116 -7.92 3.05 -2.87
CA GLU A 116 -8.34 2.43 -1.62
C GLU A 116 -7.41 1.26 -1.31
N VAL A 117 -6.80 1.28 -0.14
CA VAL A 117 -5.91 0.21 0.32
C VAL A 117 -6.46 -0.35 1.62
N THR A 118 -6.77 -1.63 1.61
CA THR A 118 -7.41 -2.31 2.73
C THR A 118 -6.64 -3.56 3.15
N CYS A 119 -6.83 -3.92 4.41
CA CYS A 119 -6.35 -5.18 4.97
C CYS A 119 -7.44 -5.69 5.91
N ASN A 120 -7.88 -6.93 5.73
CA ASN A 120 -9.03 -7.49 6.46
C ASN A 120 -10.29 -6.60 6.37
N GLY A 121 -10.52 -5.99 5.21
CA GLY A 121 -11.69 -5.15 4.98
C GLY A 121 -11.60 -3.76 5.60
N GLU A 122 -10.51 -3.41 6.29
CA GLU A 122 -10.33 -2.11 6.91
C GLU A 122 -9.33 -1.27 6.13
N LYS A 123 -9.62 0.01 5.99
CA LYS A 123 -8.71 0.94 5.31
C LYS A 123 -7.45 1.16 6.14
N VAL A 124 -6.30 0.91 5.54
CA VAL A 124 -4.99 1.08 6.19
C VAL A 124 -4.28 2.36 5.76
N LEU A 125 -4.69 2.95 4.64
CA LEU A 125 -4.27 4.29 4.22
C LEU A 125 -5.47 5.22 4.22
N GLY A 126 -5.30 6.39 4.82
CA GLY A 126 -6.30 7.43 4.87
C GLY A 126 -6.00 8.57 3.92
N MET A 127 -7.04 9.19 3.35
CA MET A 127 -6.94 10.34 2.47
C MET A 127 -5.87 10.18 1.38
N PRO A 128 -5.87 9.06 0.63
CA PRO A 128 -4.82 8.82 -0.36
C PRO A 128 -4.94 9.78 -1.52
N ARG A 129 -3.78 10.19 -2.05
CA ARG A 129 -3.69 11.03 -3.24
C ARG A 129 -2.81 10.31 -4.24
N ALA A 130 -3.35 10.05 -5.42
CA ALA A 130 -2.63 9.33 -6.47
C ALA A 130 -2.90 9.99 -7.81
N VAL A 131 -1.84 10.37 -8.50
CA VAL A 131 -1.90 10.97 -9.83
C VAL A 131 -0.92 10.24 -10.73
N LEU A 132 -1.41 9.77 -11.87
CA LEU A 132 -0.62 9.15 -12.91
C LEU A 132 -0.43 10.13 -14.06
N ARG A 133 0.70 10.02 -14.75
CA ARG A 133 0.97 10.77 -15.97
C ARG A 133 -0.05 10.38 -17.04
N GLY A 134 -0.63 11.38 -17.67
CA GLY A 134 -1.60 11.20 -18.73
C GLY A 134 -1.01 10.70 -20.04
#